data_6b894f5b1bfee3576cbbca81fd61078d
#
_entry.id   6b894f5b1bfee3576cbbca81fd61078d
#
_cell.length_a   1.000
_cell.length_b   1.000
_cell.length_c   1.000
_cell.angle_alpha   90.00
_cell.angle_beta   90.00
_cell.angle_gamma   90.00
#
_symmetry.space_group_name_H-M   'P 1'
#
loop_
_entity.id
_entity.type
_entity.pdbx_description
1 polymer ?
#
loop_
_entity_poly.entity_id
_entity_poly.type
_entity_poly.pdbx_seq_one_letter_code
_entity_poly.pdbx_strand_id
1 'polypeptide(L)'
;MTARTTRRTTAKSRIAAVGAIAVAGTMLLTACGDQTKGGSTTADSTKSATGASSAADLLPPDIKAKGVIKVGSDIAYPPVEFKDGSGKVVGIDPDLGAALGKELGVKFEFENGTFDTLISGLRAKRYQLAMSAMTDTKDRQEGIDSETKKKVGEGVDFVDYFTAGVSIYTKKGDDQGIKTWSDLCGKKIAVQRGTVSHDLAKAESKKCTGGKKIAIESYDTDLEAQTRLRSGGADAGSSDFPVAAYAVKTSGGGKDFQLVGEQVEAAPYGIAIAKGNDQLTKAVEAALNAIIKSGEYDKIIAKWGVEAGAVTEAKINGGS
;
A
#
# COMPACT_ATOMS: atom_id res chain seq x y z
N MET A 1 29.03 42.75 -32.09
CA MET A 1 28.16 43.85 -32.54
C MET A 1 26.78 43.25 -32.58
N THR A 2 25.77 43.51 -31.82
CA THR A 2 25.28 44.67 -31.12
C THR A 2 24.40 44.21 -29.93
N ALA A 3 24.62 44.77 -28.78
CA ALA A 3 23.83 44.65 -27.57
C ALA A 3 22.57 45.55 -27.64
N ARG A 4 21.49 45.12 -26.94
CA ARG A 4 20.45 46.03 -26.38
C ARG A 4 19.72 45.27 -25.28
N THR A 5 19.96 45.45 -24.05
CA THR A 5 19.71 46.43 -22.99
C THR A 5 18.23 46.81 -22.79
N THR A 6 17.76 46.36 -21.60
CA THR A 6 16.86 46.96 -20.60
C THR A 6 15.40 47.35 -20.94
N ARG A 7 14.48 46.89 -20.07
CA ARG A 7 13.78 47.83 -19.14
C ARG A 7 13.06 47.09 -18.01
N ARG A 8 13.50 47.43 -16.78
CA ARG A 8 12.74 47.29 -15.55
C ARG A 8 11.60 48.28 -15.53
N THR A 9 10.42 47.91 -15.02
CA THR A 9 9.48 48.85 -14.43
C THR A 9 8.98 48.34 -13.10
N THR A 10 9.43 48.99 -12.07
CA THR A 10 8.91 49.01 -10.71
C THR A 10 7.69 49.93 -10.64
N ALA A 11 6.63 49.49 -9.99
CA ALA A 11 5.59 50.44 -9.51
C ALA A 11 5.27 50.10 -8.05
N LYS A 12 5.52 51.11 -7.22
CA LYS A 12 5.32 51.17 -5.79
C LYS A 12 3.89 51.55 -5.42
N SER A 13 3.42 51.01 -4.32
CA SER A 13 2.75 51.68 -3.20
C SER A 13 1.41 52.36 -3.40
N ARG A 14 0.42 52.04 -2.58
CA ARG A 14 -0.14 53.00 -1.62
C ARG A 14 -1.01 52.29 -0.55
N ILE A 15 -0.65 52.67 0.66
CA ILE A 15 -1.30 52.44 1.94
C ILE A 15 -2.58 53.32 2.02
N ALA A 16 -3.64 52.80 2.63
CA ALA A 16 -4.61 53.65 3.33
C ALA A 16 -5.21 52.84 4.49
N ALA A 17 -5.05 53.43 5.66
CA ALA A 17 -5.52 52.94 6.97
C ALA A 17 -6.89 53.58 7.29
N VAL A 18 -7.42 53.13 8.45
CA VAL A 18 -8.36 53.79 9.37
C VAL A 18 -9.82 53.31 9.37
N GLY A 19 -10.23 52.87 10.56
CA GLY A 19 -11.62 52.82 11.00
C GLY A 19 -11.88 51.87 12.16
N ALA A 20 -11.45 52.23 13.37
CA ALA A 20 -11.88 51.61 14.62
C ALA A 20 -13.27 52.13 15.03
N ILE A 21 -14.18 51.23 15.44
CA ILE A 21 -15.28 51.60 16.33
C ILE A 21 -15.42 50.47 17.40
N ALA A 22 -15.13 50.84 18.64
CA ALA A 22 -15.43 50.09 19.82
C ALA A 22 -16.85 50.44 20.28
N VAL A 23 -17.64 49.44 20.68
CA VAL A 23 -18.79 49.64 21.57
C VAL A 23 -18.73 48.62 22.67
N ALA A 24 -18.45 49.14 23.83
CA ALA A 24 -18.59 48.47 25.11
C ALA A 24 -20.04 48.47 25.58
N GLY A 25 -20.51 47.38 26.14
CA GLY A 25 -21.84 47.27 26.76
C GLY A 25 -21.78 46.30 27.91
N THR A 26 -21.48 46.85 29.06
CA THR A 26 -21.58 46.24 30.39
C THR A 26 -23.02 46.20 30.91
N MET A 27 -23.43 45.13 31.61
CA MET A 27 -24.36 45.11 32.78
C MET A 27 -24.31 43.67 33.34
N LEU A 28 -23.79 43.40 34.42
CA LEU A 28 -23.97 43.53 35.88
C LEU A 28 -25.31 43.05 36.42
N LEU A 29 -25.12 42.06 37.34
CA LEU A 29 -25.73 41.85 38.66
C LEU A 29 -27.15 41.24 38.65
N THR A 30 -27.51 40.36 39.49
CA THR A 30 -27.32 39.86 40.86
C THR A 30 -28.42 38.84 41.11
N ALA A 31 -28.24 37.81 41.87
CA ALA A 31 -28.84 37.70 43.19
C ALA A 31 -28.61 36.33 43.81
N CYS A 32 -28.16 36.37 45.05
CA CYS A 32 -28.19 35.28 46.02
C CYS A 32 -29.62 34.97 46.45
N GLY A 33 -29.86 33.75 46.96
CA GLY A 33 -31.08 33.36 47.69
C GLY A 33 -31.15 31.86 47.83
N ASP A 34 -30.70 31.37 48.77
CA ASP A 34 -30.91 30.68 50.05
C ASP A 34 -31.62 29.31 49.98
N GLN A 35 -31.15 28.46 50.87
CA GLN A 35 -31.40 27.05 51.15
C GLN A 35 -32.89 26.70 51.38
N THR A 36 -33.29 25.46 51.01
CA THR A 36 -33.73 24.41 51.95
C THR A 36 -34.01 23.08 51.30
N LYS A 37 -33.42 22.04 51.87
CA LYS A 37 -33.77 20.62 51.99
C LYS A 37 -34.88 20.00 51.15
N GLY A 38 -34.52 18.86 50.51
CA GLY A 38 -35.46 17.79 50.15
C GLY A 38 -34.85 16.81 49.21
N GLY A 39 -34.50 15.60 49.66
CA GLY A 39 -33.82 14.55 48.92
C GLY A 39 -34.59 13.99 47.76
N SER A 40 -33.89 13.43 46.86
CA SER A 40 -34.08 12.07 46.30
C SER A 40 -33.30 11.91 45.00
N THR A 41 -32.38 11.00 45.02
CA THR A 41 -31.95 10.13 43.92
C THR A 41 -31.90 10.73 42.50
N THR A 42 -30.81 11.34 42.15
CA THR A 42 -30.34 11.44 40.78
C THR A 42 -29.56 10.17 40.45
N ALA A 43 -30.19 9.29 39.69
CA ALA A 43 -29.47 8.25 38.98
C ALA A 43 -28.55 8.95 37.97
N ASP A 44 -27.29 9.04 38.34
CA ASP A 44 -26.21 9.37 37.44
C ASP A 44 -26.10 8.21 36.43
N SER A 45 -26.77 8.39 35.29
CA SER A 45 -26.60 7.52 34.12
C SER A 45 -25.27 7.84 33.50
N THR A 46 -24.18 7.51 34.18
CA THR A 46 -22.93 7.27 33.56
C THR A 46 -23.14 6.07 32.64
N LYS A 47 -23.50 6.33 31.38
CA LYS A 47 -23.29 5.37 30.30
C LYS A 47 -21.80 5.10 30.33
N SER A 48 -21.40 4.04 31.02
CA SER A 48 -20.19 3.30 30.68
C SER A 48 -20.35 2.88 29.22
N ALA A 49 -19.84 3.69 28.31
CA ALA A 49 -19.40 3.20 27.05
C ALA A 49 -18.39 2.11 27.43
N THR A 50 -18.76 0.86 27.28
CA THR A 50 -17.83 -0.26 27.20
C THR A 50 -16.86 0.10 26.09
N GLY A 51 -15.73 0.71 26.49
CA GLY A 51 -14.73 1.21 25.59
C GLY A 51 -14.09 0.02 24.88
N ALA A 52 -14.45 -0.19 23.62
CA ALA A 52 -13.54 -0.90 22.73
C ALA A 52 -12.23 -0.10 22.77
N SER A 53 -11.14 -0.75 23.21
CA SER A 53 -9.80 -0.16 23.19
C SER A 53 -9.54 0.43 21.81
N SER A 54 -9.07 1.69 21.75
CA SER A 54 -8.70 2.26 20.45
C SER A 54 -7.54 1.45 19.84
N ALA A 55 -7.41 1.44 18.51
CA ALA A 55 -6.29 0.78 17.87
C ALA A 55 -4.94 1.25 18.44
N ALA A 56 -4.85 2.54 18.81
CA ALA A 56 -3.67 3.13 19.44
C ALA A 56 -3.35 2.54 20.84
N ASP A 57 -4.35 2.05 21.58
CA ASP A 57 -4.12 1.42 22.89
C ASP A 57 -3.53 0.01 22.77
N LEU A 58 -3.70 -0.62 21.60
CA LEU A 58 -3.14 -1.93 21.27
C LEU A 58 -1.67 -1.87 20.83
N LEU A 59 -1.13 -0.68 20.51
CA LEU A 59 0.26 -0.57 20.08
C LEU A 59 1.24 -0.99 21.16
N PRO A 60 2.34 -1.70 20.80
CA PRO A 60 3.45 -1.95 21.70
C PRO A 60 3.99 -0.64 22.30
N PRO A 61 4.28 -0.60 23.63
CA PRO A 61 4.69 0.63 24.29
C PRO A 61 5.94 1.30 23.69
N ASP A 62 6.87 0.51 23.20
CA ASP A 62 8.10 1.03 22.57
C ASP A 62 7.84 1.68 21.22
N ILE A 63 6.89 1.19 20.43
CA ILE A 63 6.45 1.80 19.17
C ILE A 63 5.69 3.09 19.48
N LYS A 64 4.77 3.03 20.45
CA LYS A 64 4.01 4.22 20.88
C LYS A 64 4.94 5.34 21.37
N ALA A 65 5.98 5.00 22.13
CA ALA A 65 6.96 5.96 22.63
C ALA A 65 7.82 6.57 21.53
N LYS A 66 8.16 5.80 20.49
CA LYS A 66 8.91 6.30 19.32
C LYS A 66 8.06 7.16 18.39
N GLY A 67 6.75 6.94 18.34
CA GLY A 67 5.83 7.65 17.46
C GLY A 67 6.02 7.36 15.96
N VAL A 68 6.80 6.34 15.61
CA VAL A 68 7.14 5.98 14.23
C VAL A 68 7.13 4.48 14.05
N ILE A 69 6.57 4.03 12.92
CA ILE A 69 6.68 2.67 12.40
C ILE A 69 7.42 2.75 11.05
N LYS A 70 8.56 2.05 10.95
CA LYS A 70 9.28 1.89 9.70
C LYS A 70 8.64 0.79 8.87
N VAL A 71 8.38 1.09 7.61
CA VAL A 71 7.71 0.21 6.66
C VAL A 71 8.67 -0.12 5.51
N GLY A 72 9.05 -1.39 5.38
CA GLY A 72 9.80 -1.86 4.20
C GLY A 72 8.87 -1.95 2.99
N SER A 73 9.29 -1.42 1.84
CA SER A 73 8.46 -1.36 0.65
C SER A 73 9.35 -1.31 -0.60
N ASP A 74 8.93 -1.94 -1.68
CA ASP A 74 9.61 -1.79 -2.98
C ASP A 74 9.04 -0.59 -3.73
N ILE A 75 9.65 0.59 -3.49
CA ILE A 75 9.14 1.88 -3.97
C ILE A 75 9.41 2.05 -5.48
N ALA A 76 9.01 1.04 -6.25
CA ALA A 76 9.12 0.97 -7.71
C ALA A 76 7.95 0.18 -8.34
N TYR A 77 6.78 0.13 -7.68
CA TYR A 77 5.64 -0.72 -8.04
C TYR A 77 4.33 0.08 -8.21
N PRO A 78 4.25 1.03 -9.18
CA PRO A 78 3.06 1.85 -9.36
C PRO A 78 1.84 1.00 -9.81
N PRO A 79 0.63 1.28 -9.32
CA PRO A 79 0.24 2.41 -8.47
C PRO A 79 0.32 2.12 -6.97
N VAL A 80 0.89 0.99 -6.55
CA VAL A 80 0.88 0.55 -5.15
C VAL A 80 1.83 1.41 -4.31
N GLU A 81 3.11 1.50 -4.69
CA GLU A 81 4.08 2.41 -4.09
C GLU A 81 5.16 2.81 -5.09
N PHE A 82 5.38 4.10 -5.23
CA PHE A 82 6.37 4.63 -6.17
C PHE A 82 6.76 6.06 -5.83
N LYS A 83 7.81 6.56 -6.47
CA LYS A 83 8.17 7.98 -6.38
C LYS A 83 7.50 8.77 -7.50
N ASP A 84 6.80 9.84 -7.14
CA ASP A 84 6.27 10.80 -8.11
C ASP A 84 7.38 11.66 -8.74
N GLY A 85 7.01 12.56 -9.65
CA GLY A 85 7.95 13.45 -10.32
C GLY A 85 8.70 14.42 -9.40
N SER A 86 8.28 14.58 -8.15
CA SER A 86 8.98 15.36 -7.11
C SER A 86 9.90 14.50 -6.23
N GLY A 87 9.89 13.19 -6.41
CA GLY A 87 10.62 12.23 -5.58
C GLY A 87 9.89 11.82 -4.30
N LYS A 88 8.65 12.27 -4.10
CA LYS A 88 7.81 11.87 -2.96
C LYS A 88 7.29 10.47 -3.17
N VAL A 89 7.29 9.66 -2.10
CA VAL A 89 6.66 8.33 -2.08
C VAL A 89 5.15 8.51 -2.06
N VAL A 90 4.48 7.93 -3.04
CA VAL A 90 3.03 7.99 -3.26
C VAL A 90 2.52 6.61 -3.69
N GLY A 91 1.22 6.38 -3.59
CA GLY A 91 0.60 5.12 -3.98
C GLY A 91 -0.50 4.69 -3.02
N ILE A 92 -1.06 3.52 -3.28
CA ILE A 92 -2.10 2.91 -2.45
C ILE A 92 -1.55 2.68 -1.04
N ASP A 93 -0.40 2.01 -0.93
CA ASP A 93 0.21 1.64 0.35
C ASP A 93 0.66 2.86 1.18
N PRO A 94 1.30 3.90 0.61
CA PRO A 94 1.58 5.13 1.34
C PRO A 94 0.32 5.87 1.82
N ASP A 95 -0.76 5.90 1.04
CA ASP A 95 -2.00 6.54 1.45
C ASP A 95 -2.68 5.73 2.59
N LEU A 96 -2.72 4.39 2.47
CA LEU A 96 -3.21 3.52 3.55
C LEU A 96 -2.32 3.64 4.80
N GLY A 97 -1.00 3.65 4.64
CA GLY A 97 -0.06 3.83 5.75
C GLY A 97 -0.27 5.15 6.49
N ALA A 98 -0.58 6.23 5.78
CA ALA A 98 -0.91 7.52 6.38
C ALA A 98 -2.22 7.47 7.17
N ALA A 99 -3.26 6.80 6.65
CA ALA A 99 -4.54 6.61 7.33
C ALA A 99 -4.40 5.71 8.57
N LEU A 100 -3.71 4.59 8.46
CA LEU A 100 -3.39 3.69 9.58
C LEU A 100 -2.58 4.40 10.67
N GLY A 101 -1.58 5.18 10.25
CA GLY A 101 -0.76 5.96 11.17
C GLY A 101 -1.56 6.96 11.98
N LYS A 102 -2.57 7.60 11.37
CA LYS A 102 -3.50 8.49 12.06
C LYS A 102 -4.34 7.76 13.11
N GLU A 103 -4.88 6.59 12.80
CA GLU A 103 -5.65 5.76 13.75
C GLU A 103 -4.79 5.25 14.91
N LEU A 104 -3.52 4.94 14.63
CA LEU A 104 -2.56 4.43 15.63
C LEU A 104 -1.85 5.56 16.41
N GLY A 105 -1.97 6.81 15.99
CA GLY A 105 -1.26 7.94 16.61
C GLY A 105 0.26 7.91 16.37
N VAL A 106 0.73 7.31 15.27
CA VAL A 106 2.14 7.20 14.89
C VAL A 106 2.34 7.54 13.42
N LYS A 107 3.58 7.83 13.01
CA LYS A 107 3.94 8.04 11.61
C LYS A 107 4.40 6.73 10.97
N PHE A 108 3.92 6.43 9.76
CA PHE A 108 4.47 5.38 8.92
C PHE A 108 5.57 5.98 8.03
N GLU A 109 6.79 5.44 8.12
CA GLU A 109 7.93 5.86 7.31
C GLU A 109 8.33 4.73 6.35
N PHE A 110 8.11 4.96 5.06
CA PHE A 110 8.41 3.99 4.00
C PHE A 110 9.90 4.02 3.66
N GLU A 111 10.56 2.89 3.81
CA GLU A 111 11.96 2.66 3.47
C GLU A 111 12.06 1.71 2.27
N ASN A 112 12.83 2.11 1.25
CA ASN A 112 12.98 1.31 0.04
C ASN A 112 13.79 0.04 0.29
N GLY A 113 13.31 -1.07 -0.25
CA GLY A 113 13.99 -2.36 -0.31
C GLY A 113 13.53 -3.15 -1.52
N THR A 114 14.33 -4.09 -2.04
CA THR A 114 13.87 -5.00 -3.10
C THR A 114 12.85 -5.97 -2.54
N PHE A 115 11.80 -6.26 -3.31
CA PHE A 115 10.65 -7.05 -2.86
C PHE A 115 11.05 -8.38 -2.20
N ASP A 116 11.94 -9.14 -2.83
CA ASP A 116 12.43 -10.43 -2.35
C ASP A 116 13.18 -10.38 -1.01
N THR A 117 13.63 -9.18 -0.60
CA THR A 117 14.35 -8.97 0.66
C THR A 117 13.48 -8.44 1.80
N LEU A 118 12.22 -8.07 1.56
CA LEU A 118 11.37 -7.43 2.57
C LEU A 118 11.13 -8.31 3.80
N ILE A 119 10.80 -9.59 3.61
CA ILE A 119 10.59 -10.53 4.72
C ILE A 119 11.88 -10.75 5.51
N SER A 120 13.03 -10.86 4.84
CA SER A 120 14.32 -10.96 5.52
C SER A 120 14.66 -9.68 6.30
N GLY A 121 14.24 -8.52 5.79
CA GLY A 121 14.35 -7.23 6.47
C GLY A 121 13.51 -7.15 7.75
N LEU A 122 12.29 -7.71 7.74
CA LEU A 122 11.46 -7.87 8.95
C LEU A 122 12.14 -8.75 10.00
N ARG A 123 12.66 -9.91 9.58
CA ARG A 123 13.42 -10.82 10.46
C ARG A 123 14.64 -10.14 11.08
N ALA A 124 15.33 -9.33 10.29
CA ALA A 124 16.49 -8.54 10.75
C ALA A 124 16.11 -7.27 11.54
N LYS A 125 14.80 -7.03 11.78
CA LYS A 125 14.26 -5.86 12.49
C LYS A 125 14.65 -4.53 11.86
N ARG A 126 14.90 -4.49 10.54
CA ARG A 126 15.12 -3.24 9.80
C ARG A 126 13.83 -2.43 9.72
N TYR A 127 12.71 -3.13 9.59
CA TYR A 127 11.35 -2.60 9.54
C TYR A 127 10.49 -3.24 10.64
N GLN A 128 9.43 -2.57 11.06
CA GLN A 128 8.38 -3.16 11.89
C GLN A 128 7.29 -3.81 11.04
N LEU A 129 7.01 -3.24 9.87
CA LEU A 129 6.03 -3.71 8.90
C LEU A 129 6.67 -3.81 7.51
N ALA A 130 6.07 -4.62 6.62
CA ALA A 130 6.30 -4.50 5.18
C ALA A 130 4.95 -4.33 4.48
N MET A 131 4.84 -3.33 3.60
CA MET A 131 3.70 -3.05 2.73
C MET A 131 4.26 -2.88 1.31
N SER A 132 3.84 -3.75 0.39
CA SER A 132 4.31 -3.76 -1.00
C SER A 132 3.46 -4.73 -1.85
N ALA A 133 2.14 -4.61 -1.81
CA ALA A 133 1.22 -5.56 -2.44
C ALA A 133 1.59 -7.03 -2.16
N MET A 134 2.12 -7.31 -0.98
CA MET A 134 2.65 -8.63 -0.68
C MET A 134 1.52 -9.64 -0.48
N THR A 135 1.39 -10.57 -1.44
CA THR A 135 0.39 -11.63 -1.35
C THR A 135 0.59 -12.46 -0.09
N ASP A 136 -0.48 -12.61 0.69
CA ASP A 136 -0.52 -13.51 1.82
C ASP A 136 -0.59 -14.95 1.32
N THR A 137 0.51 -15.70 1.44
CA THR A 137 0.61 -17.11 1.08
C THR A 137 1.08 -17.95 2.27
N LYS A 138 0.66 -19.22 2.32
CA LYS A 138 1.12 -20.14 3.37
C LYS A 138 2.64 -20.26 3.45
N ASP A 139 3.30 -20.29 2.30
CA ASP A 139 4.76 -20.35 2.26
C ASP A 139 5.40 -19.16 2.99
N ARG A 140 4.89 -17.94 2.77
CA ARG A 140 5.35 -16.73 3.46
C ARG A 140 4.97 -16.72 4.93
N GLN A 141 3.73 -17.15 5.27
CA GLN A 141 3.29 -17.29 6.66
C GLN A 141 4.16 -18.27 7.45
N GLU A 142 4.66 -19.31 6.81
CA GLU A 142 5.46 -20.35 7.43
C GLU A 142 6.96 -20.16 7.26
N GLY A 143 7.41 -19.25 6.41
CA GLY A 143 8.82 -19.02 6.11
C GLY A 143 9.43 -20.14 5.27
N ILE A 144 8.65 -20.61 4.29
CA ILE A 144 9.02 -21.67 3.36
C ILE A 144 9.38 -21.03 2.01
N ASP A 145 10.45 -21.53 1.40
CA ASP A 145 10.79 -21.19 0.01
C ASP A 145 9.79 -21.88 -0.93
N SER A 146 9.15 -21.08 -1.80
CA SER A 146 8.05 -21.53 -2.67
C SER A 146 8.47 -22.61 -3.67
N GLU A 147 9.74 -22.65 -4.08
CA GLU A 147 10.25 -23.60 -5.06
C GLU A 147 10.77 -24.88 -4.44
N THR A 148 11.62 -24.77 -3.42
CA THR A 148 12.29 -25.91 -2.78
C THR A 148 11.46 -26.54 -1.68
N LYS A 149 10.40 -25.85 -1.24
CA LYS A 149 9.54 -26.22 -0.09
C LYS A 149 10.32 -26.45 1.22
N LYS A 150 11.48 -25.82 1.32
CA LYS A 150 12.31 -25.86 2.54
C LYS A 150 12.07 -24.62 3.39
N LYS A 151 12.13 -24.80 4.69
CA LYS A 151 12.11 -23.67 5.63
C LYS A 151 13.39 -22.85 5.48
N VAL A 152 13.21 -21.53 5.25
CA VAL A 152 14.31 -20.58 5.04
C VAL A 152 14.42 -19.54 6.17
N GLY A 153 13.54 -19.64 7.16
CA GLY A 153 13.54 -18.78 8.33
C GLY A 153 12.16 -18.74 9.00
N GLU A 154 11.98 -17.88 9.98
CA GLU A 154 10.65 -17.62 10.54
C GLU A 154 9.76 -16.95 9.48
N GLY A 155 8.48 -17.34 9.48
CA GLY A 155 7.47 -16.69 8.63
C GLY A 155 7.05 -15.33 9.14
N VAL A 156 5.99 -14.82 8.53
CA VAL A 156 5.36 -13.56 8.92
C VAL A 156 3.87 -13.76 9.15
N ASP A 157 3.25 -12.87 9.91
CA ASP A 157 1.81 -12.74 9.94
C ASP A 157 1.40 -11.62 8.99
N PHE A 158 0.22 -11.74 8.41
CA PHE A 158 -0.35 -10.75 7.50
C PHE A 158 -1.61 -10.14 8.09
N VAL A 159 -1.81 -8.85 7.84
CA VAL A 159 -3.10 -8.19 8.00
C VAL A 159 -3.58 -7.82 6.61
N ASP A 160 -4.58 -8.52 6.11
CA ASP A 160 -5.04 -8.44 4.73
C ASP A 160 -5.84 -7.18 4.47
N TYR A 161 -5.47 -6.45 3.42
CA TYR A 161 -6.04 -5.13 3.11
C TYR A 161 -6.55 -4.97 1.69
N PHE A 162 -6.31 -5.92 0.79
CA PHE A 162 -6.71 -5.85 -0.61
C PHE A 162 -6.71 -7.23 -1.24
N THR A 163 -7.35 -7.44 -2.40
CA THR A 163 -7.31 -8.71 -3.13
C THR A 163 -7.07 -8.49 -4.60
N ALA A 164 -6.09 -9.17 -5.17
CA ALA A 164 -5.85 -9.20 -6.62
C ALA A 164 -5.15 -10.49 -7.04
N GLY A 165 -5.27 -10.81 -8.32
CA GLY A 165 -4.50 -11.84 -8.99
C GLY A 165 -3.34 -11.26 -9.80
N VAL A 166 -2.61 -12.10 -10.49
CA VAL A 166 -1.55 -11.72 -11.43
C VAL A 166 -2.06 -11.75 -12.87
N SER A 167 -1.52 -10.89 -13.73
CA SER A 167 -1.90 -10.78 -15.13
C SER A 167 -0.69 -10.78 -16.05
N ILE A 168 -0.86 -11.39 -17.22
CA ILE A 168 0.10 -11.31 -18.31
C ILE A 168 -0.18 -10.04 -19.10
N TYR A 169 0.87 -9.36 -19.52
CA TYR A 169 0.80 -8.27 -20.49
C TYR A 169 1.89 -8.43 -21.56
N THR A 170 1.60 -7.93 -22.76
CA THR A 170 2.49 -8.00 -23.92
C THR A 170 2.68 -6.60 -24.49
N LYS A 171 3.55 -6.48 -25.49
CA LYS A 171 3.64 -5.24 -26.26
C LYS A 171 2.31 -5.01 -26.99
N LYS A 172 1.88 -3.76 -27.02
CA LYS A 172 0.62 -3.39 -27.67
C LYS A 172 0.64 -3.72 -29.16
N GLY A 173 -0.39 -4.46 -29.60
CA GLY A 173 -0.52 -4.91 -30.99
C GLY A 173 0.34 -6.13 -31.35
N ASP A 174 1.05 -6.71 -30.38
CA ASP A 174 1.87 -7.90 -30.58
C ASP A 174 1.73 -8.85 -29.38
N ASP A 175 0.65 -9.62 -29.36
CA ASP A 175 0.35 -10.56 -28.26
C ASP A 175 1.10 -11.89 -28.38
N GLN A 176 1.86 -12.10 -29.46
CA GLN A 176 2.63 -13.33 -29.72
C GLN A 176 1.77 -14.61 -29.63
N GLY A 177 0.45 -14.49 -29.79
CA GLY A 177 -0.52 -15.57 -29.59
C GLY A 177 -0.69 -16.00 -28.14
N ILE A 178 -0.23 -15.20 -27.18
CA ILE A 178 -0.33 -15.48 -25.74
C ILE A 178 -1.71 -15.04 -25.25
N LYS A 179 -2.48 -15.99 -24.68
CA LYS A 179 -3.78 -15.75 -24.05
C LYS A 179 -3.84 -16.32 -22.64
N THR A 180 -3.01 -17.32 -22.37
CA THR A 180 -2.96 -18.04 -21.12
C THR A 180 -1.51 -18.29 -20.71
N TRP A 181 -1.28 -18.68 -19.48
CA TRP A 181 0.05 -19.05 -18.97
C TRP A 181 0.67 -20.23 -19.75
N SER A 182 -0.13 -21.17 -20.24
CA SER A 182 0.36 -22.30 -21.04
C SER A 182 0.91 -21.88 -22.41
N ASP A 183 0.45 -20.75 -22.97
CA ASP A 183 0.94 -20.23 -24.26
C ASP A 183 2.36 -19.65 -24.15
N LEU A 184 2.86 -19.47 -22.93
CA LEU A 184 4.24 -19.05 -22.66
C LEU A 184 5.28 -20.15 -22.90
N CYS A 185 4.87 -21.40 -23.11
CA CYS A 185 5.79 -22.49 -23.40
C CYS A 185 6.63 -22.23 -24.66
N GLY A 186 7.95 -22.16 -24.52
CA GLY A 186 8.88 -21.80 -25.58
C GLY A 186 9.07 -20.30 -25.79
N LYS A 187 8.43 -19.45 -24.97
CA LYS A 187 8.55 -17.99 -24.99
C LYS A 187 9.33 -17.48 -23.79
N LYS A 188 9.67 -16.21 -23.82
CA LYS A 188 10.41 -15.50 -22.78
C LYS A 188 9.48 -14.58 -22.00
N ILE A 189 9.48 -14.70 -20.69
CA ILE A 189 8.73 -13.81 -19.79
C ILE A 189 9.69 -13.02 -18.88
N ALA A 190 9.43 -11.73 -18.71
CA ALA A 190 10.09 -10.87 -17.74
C ALA A 190 9.18 -10.65 -16.53
N VAL A 191 9.69 -10.90 -15.32
CA VAL A 191 8.96 -10.82 -14.06
C VAL A 191 9.84 -10.25 -12.96
N GLN A 192 9.23 -9.72 -11.91
CA GLN A 192 9.97 -9.34 -10.71
C GLN A 192 10.27 -10.57 -9.85
N ARG A 193 11.48 -10.63 -9.29
CA ARG A 193 11.96 -11.72 -8.44
C ARG A 193 11.18 -11.81 -7.13
N GLY A 194 10.86 -13.06 -6.71
CA GLY A 194 10.21 -13.35 -5.43
C GLY A 194 8.71 -13.06 -5.40
N THR A 195 8.10 -12.69 -6.54
CA THR A 195 6.66 -12.45 -6.67
C THR A 195 5.89 -13.74 -6.99
N VAL A 196 4.56 -13.71 -6.81
CA VAL A 196 3.67 -14.79 -7.27
C VAL A 196 3.79 -14.99 -8.79
N SER A 197 3.93 -13.92 -9.58
CA SER A 197 4.19 -14.03 -11.04
C SER A 197 5.44 -14.83 -11.36
N HIS A 198 6.53 -14.64 -10.60
CA HIS A 198 7.78 -15.39 -10.75
C HIS A 198 7.59 -16.87 -10.43
N ASP A 199 6.90 -17.18 -9.33
CA ASP A 199 6.66 -18.56 -8.91
C ASP A 199 5.70 -19.27 -9.85
N LEU A 200 4.66 -18.60 -10.33
CA LEU A 200 3.73 -19.13 -11.32
C LEU A 200 4.42 -19.41 -12.64
N ALA A 201 5.30 -18.51 -13.12
CA ALA A 201 6.08 -18.74 -14.33
C ALA A 201 6.94 -20.02 -14.22
N LYS A 202 7.58 -20.25 -13.05
CA LYS A 202 8.33 -21.48 -12.79
C LYS A 202 7.44 -22.72 -12.76
N ALA A 203 6.28 -22.62 -12.10
CA ALA A 203 5.32 -23.72 -12.02
C ALA A 203 4.80 -24.11 -13.41
N GLU A 204 4.39 -23.13 -14.21
CA GLU A 204 3.91 -23.34 -15.59
C GLU A 204 5.04 -23.86 -16.50
N SER A 205 6.27 -23.36 -16.36
CA SER A 205 7.40 -23.87 -17.11
C SER A 205 7.63 -25.38 -16.89
N LYS A 206 7.39 -25.88 -15.65
CA LYS A 206 7.50 -27.33 -15.36
C LYS A 206 6.46 -28.15 -16.12
N LYS A 207 5.29 -27.60 -16.44
CA LYS A 207 4.19 -28.26 -17.17
C LYS A 207 4.43 -28.28 -18.69
N CYS A 208 5.33 -27.47 -19.22
CA CYS A 208 5.61 -27.42 -20.64
C CYS A 208 6.23 -28.72 -21.17
N THR A 209 5.72 -29.22 -22.30
CA THR A 209 6.14 -30.46 -22.95
C THR A 209 7.04 -30.18 -24.17
N GLY A 210 7.63 -31.23 -24.77
CA GLY A 210 8.41 -31.13 -26.02
C GLY A 210 9.67 -30.26 -25.90
N GLY A 211 10.25 -30.12 -24.69
CA GLY A 211 11.46 -29.32 -24.45
C GLY A 211 11.27 -27.80 -24.55
N LYS A 212 10.04 -27.33 -24.70
CA LYS A 212 9.72 -25.90 -24.88
C LYS A 212 9.45 -25.22 -23.52
N LYS A 213 10.44 -25.16 -22.65
CA LYS A 213 10.31 -24.47 -21.36
C LYS A 213 10.07 -22.97 -21.53
N ILE A 214 9.44 -22.33 -20.54
CA ILE A 214 9.36 -20.87 -20.45
C ILE A 214 10.75 -20.34 -20.10
N ALA A 215 11.29 -19.41 -20.87
CA ALA A 215 12.52 -18.70 -20.53
C ALA A 215 12.18 -17.55 -19.55
N ILE A 216 12.49 -17.72 -18.27
CA ILE A 216 12.12 -16.78 -17.23
C ILE A 216 13.29 -15.83 -16.95
N GLU A 217 13.10 -14.53 -17.19
CA GLU A 217 14.03 -13.48 -16.81
C GLU A 217 13.46 -12.75 -15.58
N SER A 218 14.17 -12.82 -14.46
CA SER A 218 13.73 -12.18 -13.20
C SER A 218 14.59 -10.96 -12.87
N TYR A 219 13.93 -9.88 -12.48
CA TYR A 219 14.51 -8.56 -12.20
C TYR A 219 14.30 -8.17 -10.76
N ASP A 220 15.07 -7.21 -10.27
CA ASP A 220 14.94 -6.70 -8.90
C ASP A 220 13.67 -5.87 -8.74
N THR A 221 13.26 -5.15 -9.80
CA THR A 221 12.04 -4.35 -9.83
C THR A 221 11.14 -4.72 -11.01
N ASP A 222 9.83 -4.50 -10.87
CA ASP A 222 8.87 -4.68 -11.95
C ASP A 222 9.10 -3.69 -13.11
N LEU A 223 9.57 -2.46 -12.82
CA LEU A 223 9.90 -1.48 -13.86
C LEU A 223 11.05 -1.93 -14.77
N GLU A 224 12.01 -2.71 -14.26
CA GLU A 224 13.06 -3.32 -15.07
C GLU A 224 12.48 -4.42 -15.98
N ALA A 225 11.58 -5.26 -15.44
CA ALA A 225 10.88 -6.28 -16.21
C ALA A 225 10.03 -5.64 -17.33
N GLN A 226 9.28 -4.58 -17.03
CA GLN A 226 8.55 -3.79 -18.03
C GLN A 226 9.49 -3.20 -19.11
N THR A 227 10.64 -2.68 -18.71
CA THR A 227 11.64 -2.13 -19.65
C THR A 227 12.19 -3.21 -20.56
N ARG A 228 12.40 -4.43 -20.04
CA ARG A 228 12.81 -5.59 -20.84
C ARG A 228 11.80 -5.96 -21.91
N LEU A 229 10.52 -6.02 -21.52
CA LEU A 229 9.43 -6.27 -22.48
C LEU A 229 9.34 -5.15 -23.53
N ARG A 230 9.34 -3.90 -23.10
CA ARG A 230 9.23 -2.72 -23.99
C ARG A 230 10.34 -2.70 -25.04
N SER A 231 11.56 -3.04 -24.67
CA SER A 231 12.71 -3.13 -25.58
C SER A 231 12.66 -4.32 -26.55
N GLY A 232 11.66 -5.21 -26.42
CA GLY A 232 11.55 -6.42 -27.24
C GLY A 232 12.49 -7.55 -26.80
N GLY A 233 13.03 -7.48 -25.59
CA GLY A 233 13.89 -8.52 -25.04
C GLY A 233 13.14 -9.67 -24.40
N ALA A 234 11.84 -9.52 -24.15
CA ALA A 234 10.91 -10.55 -23.70
C ALA A 234 9.65 -10.53 -24.57
N ASP A 235 8.90 -11.64 -24.59
CA ASP A 235 7.65 -11.79 -25.32
C ASP A 235 6.45 -11.34 -24.47
N ALA A 236 6.57 -11.49 -23.15
CA ALA A 236 5.55 -11.10 -22.17
C ALA A 236 6.17 -10.58 -20.87
N GLY A 237 5.38 -9.87 -20.09
CA GLY A 237 5.60 -9.56 -18.68
C GLY A 237 4.45 -10.06 -17.84
N SER A 238 4.64 -10.19 -16.53
CA SER A 238 3.55 -10.43 -15.59
C SER A 238 3.80 -9.70 -14.28
N SER A 239 2.74 -9.08 -13.77
CA SER A 239 2.68 -8.38 -12.49
C SER A 239 1.30 -8.59 -11.88
N ASP A 240 1.10 -8.13 -10.68
CA ASP A 240 -0.23 -8.05 -10.08
C ASP A 240 -1.17 -7.22 -10.95
N PHE A 241 -2.44 -7.63 -11.01
CA PHE A 241 -3.42 -7.01 -11.93
C PHE A 241 -3.48 -5.48 -11.83
N PRO A 242 -3.54 -4.84 -10.66
CA PRO A 242 -3.56 -3.37 -10.59
C PRO A 242 -2.32 -2.72 -11.22
N VAL A 243 -1.15 -3.35 -11.06
CA VAL A 243 0.13 -2.87 -11.60
C VAL A 243 0.20 -3.05 -13.10
N ALA A 244 -0.16 -4.24 -13.60
CA ALA A 244 -0.25 -4.51 -15.04
C ALA A 244 -1.24 -3.56 -15.74
N ALA A 245 -2.43 -3.36 -15.16
CA ALA A 245 -3.44 -2.44 -15.68
C ALA A 245 -2.95 -0.98 -15.68
N TYR A 246 -2.25 -0.56 -14.62
CA TYR A 246 -1.64 0.77 -14.54
C TYR A 246 -0.54 0.95 -15.61
N ALA A 247 0.34 -0.04 -15.77
CA ALA A 247 1.38 -0.03 -16.79
C ALA A 247 0.79 0.08 -18.21
N VAL A 248 -0.27 -0.69 -18.52
CA VAL A 248 -0.99 -0.62 -19.80
C VAL A 248 -1.58 0.78 -20.03
N LYS A 249 -2.11 1.43 -18.97
CA LYS A 249 -2.71 2.76 -19.06
C LYS A 249 -1.68 3.86 -19.22
N THR A 250 -0.50 3.74 -18.61
CA THR A 250 0.42 4.86 -18.44
C THR A 250 1.70 4.75 -19.24
N SER A 251 2.25 3.54 -19.45
CA SER A 251 3.50 3.37 -20.14
C SER A 251 3.41 3.82 -21.61
N GLY A 252 4.34 4.68 -22.02
CA GLY A 252 4.34 5.31 -23.34
C GLY A 252 3.06 6.08 -23.66
N GLY A 253 2.36 6.61 -22.64
CA GLY A 253 1.05 7.24 -22.82
C GLY A 253 -0.03 6.23 -23.22
N GLY A 254 0.04 5.00 -22.73
CA GLY A 254 -0.88 3.89 -23.02
C GLY A 254 -0.64 3.20 -24.36
N LYS A 255 0.57 3.33 -24.91
CA LYS A 255 0.93 2.76 -26.23
C LYS A 255 1.88 1.58 -26.13
N ASP A 256 2.52 1.33 -24.99
CA ASP A 256 3.55 0.31 -24.87
C ASP A 256 2.99 -1.10 -24.69
N PHE A 257 1.96 -1.27 -23.88
CA PHE A 257 1.49 -2.57 -23.42
C PHE A 257 -0.01 -2.79 -23.61
N GLN A 258 -0.41 -4.05 -23.59
CA GLN A 258 -1.80 -4.51 -23.50
C GLN A 258 -1.88 -5.71 -22.55
N LEU A 259 -2.98 -5.83 -21.80
CA LEU A 259 -3.29 -7.05 -21.05
C LEU A 259 -3.67 -8.17 -22.01
N VAL A 260 -3.37 -9.41 -21.67
CA VAL A 260 -3.79 -10.61 -22.38
C VAL A 260 -4.31 -11.64 -21.37
N GLY A 261 -5.42 -12.29 -21.73
CA GLY A 261 -6.10 -13.25 -20.85
C GLY A 261 -6.72 -12.62 -19.60
N GLU A 262 -7.12 -13.48 -18.68
CA GLU A 262 -7.71 -13.11 -17.42
C GLU A 262 -6.63 -13.09 -16.31
N GLN A 263 -6.89 -12.35 -15.22
CA GLN A 263 -6.06 -12.48 -14.02
C GLN A 263 -6.27 -13.86 -13.37
N VAL A 264 -5.22 -14.39 -12.79
CA VAL A 264 -5.22 -15.70 -12.11
C VAL A 264 -4.62 -15.58 -10.71
N GLU A 265 -4.76 -16.61 -9.88
CA GLU A 265 -4.20 -16.69 -8.52
C GLU A 265 -4.61 -15.48 -7.65
N ALA A 266 -5.90 -15.06 -7.73
CA ALA A 266 -6.40 -13.99 -6.89
C ALA A 266 -6.33 -14.39 -5.41
N ALA A 267 -5.61 -13.57 -4.63
CA ALA A 267 -5.36 -13.81 -3.21
C ALA A 267 -5.19 -12.47 -2.47
N PRO A 268 -5.30 -12.47 -1.12
CA PRO A 268 -5.14 -11.25 -0.35
C PRO A 268 -3.73 -10.67 -0.44
N TYR A 269 -3.61 -9.35 -0.49
CA TYR A 269 -2.40 -8.63 -0.11
C TYR A 269 -2.47 -8.33 1.38
N GLY A 270 -1.38 -8.59 2.08
CA GLY A 270 -1.30 -8.34 3.50
C GLY A 270 -0.14 -7.42 3.89
N ILE A 271 -0.37 -6.67 4.96
CA ILE A 271 0.69 -5.96 5.69
C ILE A 271 1.46 -7.03 6.46
N ALA A 272 2.71 -7.28 6.06
CA ALA A 272 3.53 -8.33 6.67
C ALA A 272 4.18 -7.84 7.97
N ILE A 273 4.12 -8.67 9.00
CA ILE A 273 4.64 -8.42 10.35
C ILE A 273 5.43 -9.65 10.79
N ALA A 274 6.62 -9.47 11.34
CA ALA A 274 7.40 -10.59 11.83
C ALA A 274 6.65 -11.35 12.95
N LYS A 275 6.64 -12.69 12.90
CA LYS A 275 5.99 -13.53 13.90
C LYS A 275 6.43 -13.20 15.33
N GLY A 276 5.52 -13.37 16.29
CA GLY A 276 5.74 -13.02 17.68
C GLY A 276 5.47 -11.54 18.03
N ASN A 277 5.02 -10.74 17.05
CA ASN A 277 4.58 -9.35 17.28
C ASN A 277 3.04 -9.25 17.31
N ASP A 278 2.36 -10.20 17.98
CA ASP A 278 0.89 -10.32 18.00
C ASP A 278 0.19 -9.02 18.40
N GLN A 279 0.78 -8.27 19.32
CA GLN A 279 0.24 -6.99 19.77
C GLN A 279 0.22 -5.96 18.63
N LEU A 280 1.30 -5.85 17.85
CA LEU A 280 1.38 -4.99 16.68
C LEU A 280 0.41 -5.46 15.59
N THR A 281 0.32 -6.77 15.33
CA THR A 281 -0.60 -7.36 14.36
C THR A 281 -2.05 -6.99 14.67
N LYS A 282 -2.48 -7.13 15.93
CA LYS A 282 -3.82 -6.75 16.39
C LYS A 282 -4.06 -5.24 16.32
N ALA A 283 -3.05 -4.42 16.62
CA ALA A 283 -3.16 -2.97 16.51
C ALA A 283 -3.39 -2.53 15.04
N VAL A 284 -2.63 -3.12 14.09
CA VAL A 284 -2.77 -2.85 12.67
C VAL A 284 -4.12 -3.34 12.12
N GLU A 285 -4.57 -4.54 12.52
CA GLU A 285 -5.89 -5.06 12.16
C GLU A 285 -7.02 -4.14 12.67
N ALA A 286 -6.96 -3.71 13.92
CA ALA A 286 -7.94 -2.80 14.50
C ALA A 286 -7.95 -1.44 13.77
N ALA A 287 -6.78 -0.89 13.44
CA ALA A 287 -6.66 0.36 12.70
C ALA A 287 -7.23 0.23 11.28
N LEU A 288 -6.93 -0.87 10.58
CA LEU A 288 -7.47 -1.13 9.23
C LEU A 288 -9.00 -1.25 9.27
N ASN A 289 -9.55 -1.99 10.22
CA ASN A 289 -11.00 -2.08 10.41
C ASN A 289 -11.64 -0.72 10.75
N ALA A 290 -10.93 0.15 11.48
CA ALA A 290 -11.41 1.50 11.79
C ALA A 290 -11.50 2.38 10.54
N ILE A 291 -10.48 2.38 9.67
CA ILE A 291 -10.51 3.15 8.42
C ILE A 291 -11.49 2.58 7.39
N ILE A 292 -11.73 1.25 7.37
CA ILE A 292 -12.78 0.62 6.56
C ILE A 292 -14.15 1.11 7.06
N LYS A 293 -14.41 1.00 8.35
CA LYS A 293 -15.69 1.40 8.95
C LYS A 293 -15.99 2.90 8.78
N SER A 294 -14.98 3.76 8.80
CA SER A 294 -15.15 5.21 8.59
C SER A 294 -15.32 5.61 7.13
N GLY A 295 -15.12 4.68 6.17
CA GLY A 295 -15.13 4.95 4.73
C GLY A 295 -13.87 5.66 4.23
N GLU A 296 -12.83 5.83 5.05
CA GLU A 296 -11.56 6.40 4.61
C GLU A 296 -10.80 5.45 3.69
N TYR A 297 -10.85 4.15 3.98
CA TYR A 297 -10.32 3.10 3.11
C TYR A 297 -10.93 3.17 1.71
N ASP A 298 -12.26 3.24 1.59
CA ASP A 298 -12.94 3.30 0.29
C ASP A 298 -12.54 4.52 -0.53
N LYS A 299 -12.33 5.68 0.11
CA LYS A 299 -11.86 6.90 -0.56
C LYS A 299 -10.44 6.70 -1.12
N ILE A 300 -9.56 6.03 -0.37
CA ILE A 300 -8.19 5.75 -0.83
C ILE A 300 -8.24 4.80 -2.03
N ILE A 301 -8.99 3.71 -1.94
CA ILE A 301 -9.13 2.73 -3.01
C ILE A 301 -9.72 3.37 -4.28
N ALA A 302 -10.78 4.17 -4.14
CA ALA A 302 -11.41 4.89 -5.24
C ALA A 302 -10.47 5.94 -5.87
N LYS A 303 -9.66 6.63 -5.07
CA LYS A 303 -8.63 7.56 -5.59
C LYS A 303 -7.71 6.91 -6.60
N TRP A 304 -7.39 5.64 -6.40
CA TRP A 304 -6.49 4.88 -7.28
C TRP A 304 -7.22 4.05 -8.35
N GLY A 305 -8.57 4.01 -8.31
CA GLY A 305 -9.40 3.31 -9.31
C GLY A 305 -9.24 1.79 -9.26
N VAL A 306 -9.13 1.24 -8.05
CA VAL A 306 -8.86 -0.19 -7.82
C VAL A 306 -9.94 -0.85 -6.94
N GLU A 307 -11.17 -0.36 -7.02
CA GLU A 307 -12.31 -0.76 -6.17
C GLU A 307 -12.61 -2.27 -6.26
N ALA A 308 -12.28 -2.90 -7.38
CA ALA A 308 -12.52 -4.33 -7.59
C ALA A 308 -11.75 -5.24 -6.60
N GLY A 309 -10.66 -4.74 -6.00
CA GLY A 309 -9.86 -5.47 -5.02
C GLY A 309 -10.15 -5.08 -3.57
N ALA A 310 -11.12 -4.20 -3.33
CA ALA A 310 -11.43 -3.72 -1.98
C ALA A 310 -11.92 -4.83 -1.06
N VAL A 311 -11.54 -4.75 0.21
CA VAL A 311 -12.01 -5.65 1.27
C VAL A 311 -13.00 -4.93 2.18
N THR A 312 -13.90 -5.67 2.80
CA THR A 312 -14.91 -5.15 3.72
C THR A 312 -14.51 -5.29 5.18
N GLU A 313 -13.49 -6.06 5.46
CA GLU A 313 -12.90 -6.27 6.79
C GLU A 313 -11.43 -6.69 6.66
N ALA A 314 -10.62 -6.33 7.64
CA ALA A 314 -9.26 -6.84 7.77
C ALA A 314 -9.31 -8.29 8.29
N LYS A 315 -8.40 -9.14 7.78
CA LYS A 315 -8.21 -10.51 8.26
C LYS A 315 -6.74 -10.76 8.58
N ILE A 316 -6.50 -11.53 9.62
CA ILE A 316 -5.15 -12.00 9.91
C ILE A 316 -4.96 -13.35 9.22
N ASN A 317 -3.91 -13.45 8.36
CA ASN A 317 -3.52 -14.70 7.68
C ASN A 317 -4.69 -15.33 6.89
N GLY A 318 -5.48 -14.53 6.18
CA GLY A 318 -6.62 -15.00 5.38
C GLY A 318 -6.21 -15.66 4.07
N GLY A 319 -4.94 -15.59 3.67
CA GLY A 319 -4.40 -16.22 2.47
C GLY A 319 -4.23 -17.73 2.60
N SER A 320 -4.17 -18.42 1.44
CA SER A 320 -4.09 -19.90 1.31
C SER A 320 -2.72 -20.38 0.81
#